data_681f5ebd4a399b8707b0b31b85313358
#
_entry.id   681f5ebd4a399b8707b0b31b85313358
#
_cell.length_a   1.000
_cell.length_b   1.000
_cell.length_c   1.000
_cell.angle_alpha   90.00
_cell.angle_beta   90.00
_cell.angle_gamma   90.00
#
_symmetry.space_group_name_H-M   'P 1'
#
loop_
_entity.id
_entity.type
_entity.pdbx_description
1 polymer ?
#
loop_
_entity_poly.entity_id
_entity_poly.type
_entity_poly.pdbx_seq_one_letter_code
_entity_poly.pdbx_strand_id
1 'polypeptide(L)'
;MAQNGEFQIIERFFTHENFGAWASKGVGDDCAIIDMPAGRIAVTADMMAIGTHFLPTQRPEDIGYKALAVNLSDLAAAGAIPRAFFLTIGLPVRDDAWLAGFTKGMTELSRQAGCPLLGGDTTRTAKVGDIHAPV
;
A
#
# COMPACT_ATOMS: atom_id res chain seq x y z
N MET A 1 -10.02 23.88 3.18
CA MET A 1 -10.35 22.91 4.24
C MET A 1 -10.45 21.44 3.77
N ALA A 2 -10.17 21.14 2.53
CA ALA A 2 -10.18 19.74 2.03
C ALA A 2 -8.81 19.02 2.11
N GLN A 3 -7.75 19.69 2.51
CA GLN A 3 -6.38 19.14 2.55
C GLN A 3 -6.07 18.25 3.77
N ASN A 4 -6.94 18.21 4.79
CA ASN A 4 -6.64 17.48 6.03
C ASN A 4 -6.95 15.97 5.99
N GLY A 5 -7.72 15.47 5.04
CA GLY A 5 -8.17 14.08 5.04
C GLY A 5 -7.11 13.07 4.62
N GLU A 6 -6.43 13.34 3.53
CA GLU A 6 -5.41 12.46 2.95
C GLU A 6 -4.15 12.41 3.81
N PHE A 7 -3.58 13.56 4.14
CA PHE A 7 -2.40 13.66 5.00
C PHE A 7 -2.61 13.04 6.38
N GLN A 8 -3.80 13.22 6.97
CA GLN A 8 -4.14 12.57 8.24
C GLN A 8 -4.21 11.05 8.13
N ILE A 9 -4.68 10.51 7.00
CA ILE A 9 -4.68 9.07 6.73
C ILE A 9 -3.24 8.57 6.61
N ILE A 10 -2.41 9.25 5.82
CA ILE A 10 -1.01 8.88 5.63
C ILE A 10 -0.27 8.90 6.96
N GLU A 11 -0.37 9.99 7.71
CA GLU A 11 0.28 10.14 9.01
C GLU A 11 -0.17 9.06 10.00
N ARG A 12 -1.47 8.82 10.11
CA ARG A 12 -2.02 7.91 11.12
C ARG A 12 -1.82 6.43 10.80
N PHE A 13 -1.91 6.04 9.53
CA PHE A 13 -1.99 4.64 9.14
C PHE A 13 -0.76 4.14 8.37
N PHE A 14 -0.02 5.00 7.71
CA PHE A 14 1.06 4.60 6.81
C PHE A 14 2.44 5.13 7.18
N THR A 15 2.55 6.07 8.11
CA THR A 15 3.84 6.59 8.55
C THR A 15 4.45 5.67 9.61
N HIS A 16 5.61 5.11 9.32
CA HIS A 16 6.43 4.32 10.22
C HIS A 16 7.86 4.86 10.19
N GLU A 17 8.49 4.99 11.36
CA GLU A 17 9.84 5.55 11.48
C GLU A 17 10.96 4.67 10.89
N ASN A 18 10.68 3.41 10.58
CA ASN A 18 11.69 2.47 10.12
C ASN A 18 11.55 2.17 8.62
N PHE A 19 12.33 2.85 7.81
CA PHE A 19 12.40 2.64 6.35
C PHE A 19 13.29 1.45 5.94
N GLY A 20 13.86 0.73 6.92
CA GLY A 20 14.83 -0.33 6.64
C GLY A 20 16.21 0.22 6.23
N ALA A 21 17.14 -0.69 6.02
CA ALA A 21 18.54 -0.35 5.73
C ALA A 21 18.78 0.21 4.30
N TRP A 22 17.75 0.24 3.47
CA TRP A 22 17.85 0.54 2.04
C TRP A 22 17.26 1.88 1.63
N ALA A 23 16.67 2.61 2.57
CA ALA A 23 16.06 3.89 2.28
C ALA A 23 16.54 4.97 3.24
N SER A 24 16.85 6.13 2.69
CA SER A 24 17.18 7.33 3.44
C SER A 24 16.00 8.30 3.60
N LYS A 25 14.95 8.10 2.80
CA LYS A 25 13.64 8.77 2.90
C LYS A 25 12.52 7.80 2.58
N GLY A 26 11.37 7.98 3.19
CA GLY A 26 10.20 7.15 3.00
C GLY A 26 8.89 7.92 3.07
N VAL A 27 7.85 7.30 3.63
CA VAL A 27 6.51 7.88 3.74
C VAL A 27 6.54 9.25 4.45
N GLY A 28 5.84 10.23 3.87
CA GLY A 28 5.75 11.60 4.39
C GLY A 28 6.54 12.64 3.58
N ASP A 29 7.17 12.24 2.49
CA ASP A 29 7.85 13.14 1.54
C ASP A 29 7.32 12.88 0.12
N ASP A 30 7.61 13.77 -0.84
CA ASP A 30 7.13 13.68 -2.23
C ASP A 30 7.63 12.40 -2.95
N CYS A 31 8.78 11.86 -2.53
CA CYS A 31 9.28 10.59 -3.02
C CYS A 31 10.15 9.87 -1.98
N ALA A 32 10.26 8.55 -2.11
CA ALA A 32 11.24 7.78 -1.36
C ALA A 32 12.63 7.85 -2.05
N ILE A 33 13.68 7.84 -1.23
CA ILE A 33 15.05 7.68 -1.71
C ILE A 33 15.55 6.32 -1.27
N ILE A 34 15.89 5.48 -2.25
CA ILE A 34 16.32 4.10 -2.03
C ILE A 34 17.79 3.97 -2.42
N ASP A 35 18.60 3.55 -1.47
CA ASP A 35 20.03 3.27 -1.70
C ASP A 35 20.17 1.81 -2.18
N MET A 36 20.35 1.63 -3.48
CA MET A 36 20.47 0.32 -4.10
C MET A 36 21.93 -0.05 -4.34
N PRO A 37 22.35 -1.27 -3.99
CA PRO A 37 23.63 -1.79 -4.43
C PRO A 37 23.63 -1.93 -5.96
N ALA A 38 24.83 -1.91 -6.57
CA ALA A 38 24.96 -2.20 -8.00
C ALA A 38 24.39 -3.59 -8.32
N GLY A 39 23.59 -3.70 -9.39
CA GLY A 39 23.02 -4.98 -9.81
C GLY A 39 21.67 -4.83 -10.52
N ARG A 40 20.93 -5.94 -10.59
CA ARG A 40 19.60 -6.00 -11.17
C ARG A 40 18.56 -5.84 -10.07
N ILE A 41 17.48 -5.13 -10.42
CA ILE A 41 16.28 -5.03 -9.59
C ILE A 41 15.13 -5.76 -10.27
N ALA A 42 14.35 -6.52 -9.51
CA ALA A 42 13.05 -7.03 -9.92
C ALA A 42 11.97 -6.11 -9.33
N VAL A 43 11.00 -5.74 -10.16
CA VAL A 43 9.87 -4.90 -9.76
C VAL A 43 8.59 -5.59 -10.21
N THR A 44 7.61 -5.63 -9.32
CA THR A 44 6.26 -6.13 -9.62
C THR A 44 5.23 -5.15 -9.07
N ALA A 45 4.03 -5.16 -9.63
CA ALA A 45 2.90 -4.38 -9.15
C ALA A 45 1.59 -5.09 -9.50
N ASP A 46 0.79 -5.35 -8.47
CA ASP A 46 -0.55 -5.92 -8.61
C ASP A 46 -1.61 -4.94 -8.11
N MET A 47 -2.70 -4.86 -8.86
CA MET A 47 -3.88 -4.12 -8.45
C MET A 47 -4.91 -5.06 -7.85
N MET A 48 -5.50 -4.66 -6.73
CA MET A 48 -6.64 -5.36 -6.14
C MET A 48 -7.91 -4.50 -6.23
N ALA A 49 -8.96 -5.07 -6.82
CA ALA A 49 -10.26 -4.43 -6.97
C ALA A 49 -11.34 -5.22 -6.21
N ILE A 50 -12.20 -4.48 -5.50
CA ILE A 50 -13.38 -5.04 -4.82
C ILE A 50 -14.30 -5.74 -5.83
N GLY A 51 -14.84 -6.88 -5.46
CA GLY A 51 -15.70 -7.70 -6.32
C GLY A 51 -14.95 -8.57 -7.33
N THR A 52 -13.65 -8.29 -7.58
CA THR A 52 -12.80 -9.09 -8.48
C THR A 52 -11.76 -9.89 -7.69
N HIS A 53 -11.00 -9.22 -6.85
CA HIS A 53 -9.88 -9.81 -6.12
C HIS A 53 -10.18 -10.06 -4.64
N PHE A 54 -11.18 -9.39 -4.10
CA PHE A 54 -11.70 -9.61 -2.75
C PHE A 54 -13.19 -9.23 -2.65
N LEU A 55 -13.88 -9.83 -1.70
CA LEU A 55 -15.30 -9.56 -1.46
C LEU A 55 -15.50 -8.40 -0.49
N PRO A 56 -16.62 -7.64 -0.60
CA PRO A 56 -16.94 -6.56 0.35
C PRO A 56 -17.02 -7.00 1.81
N THR A 57 -17.34 -8.29 2.02
CA THR A 57 -17.49 -8.90 3.36
C THR A 57 -16.20 -9.46 3.93
N GLN A 58 -15.12 -9.43 3.17
CA GLN A 58 -13.83 -9.95 3.62
C GLN A 58 -13.21 -9.02 4.66
N ARG A 59 -12.52 -9.60 5.63
CA ARG A 59 -11.91 -8.83 6.72
C ARG A 59 -10.81 -7.91 6.16
N PRO A 60 -10.75 -6.65 6.60
CA PRO A 60 -9.72 -5.71 6.15
C PRO A 60 -8.30 -6.21 6.37
N GLU A 61 -8.05 -6.92 7.47
CA GLU A 61 -6.73 -7.51 7.75
C GLU A 61 -6.30 -8.51 6.67
N ASP A 62 -7.23 -9.36 6.22
CA ASP A 62 -6.93 -10.35 5.19
C ASP A 62 -6.71 -9.69 3.84
N ILE A 63 -7.41 -8.59 3.55
CA ILE A 63 -7.23 -7.79 2.34
C ILE A 63 -5.86 -7.13 2.35
N GLY A 64 -5.48 -6.49 3.46
CA GLY A 64 -4.18 -5.84 3.61
C GLY A 64 -3.02 -6.84 3.52
N TYR A 65 -3.15 -8.00 4.15
CA TYR A 65 -2.19 -9.09 4.04
C TYR A 65 -2.04 -9.55 2.58
N LYS A 66 -3.17 -9.82 1.91
CA LYS A 66 -3.19 -10.28 0.52
C LYS A 66 -2.57 -9.26 -0.44
N ALA A 67 -2.83 -7.96 -0.24
CA ALA A 67 -2.30 -6.90 -1.10
C ALA A 67 -0.76 -6.93 -1.20
N LEU A 68 -0.08 -7.22 -0.10
CA LEU A 68 1.37 -7.39 -0.12
C LEU A 68 1.77 -8.81 -0.56
N ALA A 69 1.05 -9.84 -0.12
CA ALA A 69 1.41 -11.24 -0.36
C ALA A 69 1.46 -11.62 -1.84
N VAL A 70 0.56 -11.10 -2.68
CA VAL A 70 0.56 -11.38 -4.12
C VAL A 70 1.84 -10.87 -4.79
N ASN A 71 2.28 -9.68 -4.43
CA ASN A 71 3.53 -9.10 -4.94
C ASN A 71 4.78 -9.83 -4.41
N LEU A 72 4.79 -10.24 -3.13
CA LEU A 72 5.88 -11.05 -2.59
C LEU A 72 5.96 -12.42 -3.27
N SER A 73 4.83 -12.97 -3.66
CA SER A 73 4.76 -14.22 -4.44
C SER A 73 5.45 -14.09 -5.80
N ASP A 74 5.22 -12.98 -6.51
CA ASP A 74 5.85 -12.71 -7.80
C ASP A 74 7.36 -12.51 -7.67
N LEU A 75 7.79 -11.78 -6.64
CA LEU A 75 9.22 -11.63 -6.34
C LEU A 75 9.88 -12.97 -6.02
N ALA A 76 9.19 -13.83 -5.26
CA ALA A 76 9.68 -15.18 -4.97
C ALA A 76 9.80 -16.04 -6.23
N ALA A 77 8.81 -15.97 -7.13
CA ALA A 77 8.87 -16.67 -8.42
C ALA A 77 10.03 -16.20 -9.30
N ALA A 78 10.42 -14.92 -9.18
CA ALA A 78 11.58 -14.36 -9.87
C ALA A 78 12.91 -14.63 -9.14
N GLY A 79 12.90 -15.29 -7.98
CA GLY A 79 14.10 -15.50 -7.15
C GLY A 79 14.64 -14.22 -6.53
N ALA A 80 13.81 -13.18 -6.37
CA ALA A 80 14.22 -11.89 -5.85
C ALA A 80 14.01 -11.82 -4.33
N ILE A 81 14.85 -11.04 -3.67
CA ILE A 81 14.73 -10.73 -2.24
C ILE A 81 13.92 -9.43 -2.10
N PRO A 82 12.77 -9.44 -1.38
CA PRO A 82 11.99 -8.24 -1.15
C PRO A 82 12.84 -7.17 -0.42
N ARG A 83 12.72 -5.92 -0.81
CA ARG A 83 13.47 -4.82 -0.20
C ARG A 83 12.55 -3.74 0.34
N ALA A 84 11.53 -3.38 -0.43
CA ALA A 84 10.58 -2.35 -0.07
C ALA A 84 9.34 -2.47 -0.96
N PHE A 85 8.26 -1.79 -0.57
CA PHE A 85 7.08 -1.66 -1.41
C PHE A 85 6.47 -0.26 -1.33
N PHE A 86 5.64 0.03 -2.31
CA PHE A 86 4.81 1.23 -2.38
C PHE A 86 3.35 0.81 -2.42
N LEU A 87 2.48 1.60 -1.81
CA LEU A 87 1.04 1.36 -1.80
C LEU A 87 0.31 2.51 -2.48
N THR A 88 -0.41 2.21 -3.55
CA THR A 88 -1.42 3.12 -4.10
C THR A 88 -2.79 2.62 -3.72
N ILE A 89 -3.58 3.46 -3.02
CA ILE A 89 -4.89 3.08 -2.51
C ILE A 89 -5.95 4.12 -2.86
N GLY A 90 -7.06 3.66 -3.47
CA GLY A 90 -8.24 4.46 -3.75
C GLY A 90 -9.38 4.11 -2.81
N LEU A 91 -9.92 5.11 -2.11
CA LEU A 91 -10.97 4.93 -1.11
C LEU A 91 -12.21 5.77 -1.47
N PRO A 92 -13.40 5.17 -1.63
CA PRO A 92 -14.63 5.93 -1.90
C PRO A 92 -15.10 6.74 -0.69
N VAL A 93 -14.78 6.26 0.51
CA VAL A 93 -15.06 6.92 1.80
C VAL A 93 -13.90 6.68 2.75
N ARG A 94 -13.72 7.59 3.70
CA ARG A 94 -12.81 7.36 4.81
C ARG A 94 -13.49 6.47 5.85
N ASP A 95 -12.91 5.33 6.13
CA ASP A 95 -13.31 4.40 7.19
C ASP A 95 -12.07 4.05 8.02
N ASP A 96 -11.93 4.67 9.16
CA ASP A 96 -10.76 4.51 10.04
C ASP A 96 -10.66 3.10 10.62
N ALA A 97 -11.78 2.42 10.86
CA ALA A 97 -11.78 1.04 11.36
C ALA A 97 -11.30 0.06 10.27
N TRP A 98 -11.79 0.25 9.04
CA TRP A 98 -11.33 -0.52 7.89
C TRP A 98 -9.84 -0.30 7.62
N LEU A 99 -9.38 0.94 7.64
CA LEU A 99 -7.98 1.29 7.43
C LEU A 99 -7.08 0.69 8.51
N ALA A 100 -7.50 0.73 9.78
CA ALA A 100 -6.74 0.13 10.87
C ALA A 100 -6.58 -1.39 10.69
N GLY A 101 -7.63 -2.09 10.26
CA GLY A 101 -7.56 -3.52 9.94
C GLY A 101 -6.66 -3.79 8.75
N PHE A 102 -6.86 -3.08 7.65
CA PHE A 102 -6.06 -3.21 6.43
C PHE A 102 -4.56 -3.02 6.70
N THR A 103 -4.21 -1.92 7.36
CA THR A 103 -2.81 -1.62 7.69
C THR A 103 -2.21 -2.63 8.67
N LYS A 104 -3.00 -3.15 9.61
CA LYS A 104 -2.55 -4.20 10.53
C LYS A 104 -2.10 -5.45 9.77
N GLY A 105 -2.94 -5.99 8.88
CA GLY A 105 -2.61 -7.18 8.11
C GLY A 105 -1.42 -6.97 7.17
N MET A 106 -1.36 -5.84 6.49
CA MET A 106 -0.25 -5.47 5.61
C MET A 106 1.07 -5.32 6.39
N THR A 107 1.05 -4.63 7.53
CA THR A 107 2.24 -4.39 8.36
C THR A 107 2.77 -5.67 8.99
N GLU A 108 1.90 -6.60 9.37
CA GLU A 108 2.31 -7.90 9.90
C GLU A 108 3.16 -8.65 8.87
N LEU A 109 2.69 -8.78 7.63
CA LEU A 109 3.45 -9.42 6.57
C LEU A 109 4.71 -8.64 6.19
N SER A 110 4.63 -7.31 6.15
CA SER A 110 5.78 -6.42 5.91
C SER A 110 6.93 -6.69 6.88
N ARG A 111 6.64 -6.82 8.17
CA ARG A 111 7.64 -7.15 9.19
C ARG A 111 8.22 -8.54 9.00
N GLN A 112 7.38 -9.55 8.74
CA GLN A 112 7.83 -10.92 8.51
C GLN A 112 8.76 -11.02 7.30
N ALA A 113 8.47 -10.29 6.24
CA ALA A 113 9.25 -10.29 5.01
C ALA A 113 10.47 -9.33 5.05
N GLY A 114 10.59 -8.49 6.07
CA GLY A 114 11.62 -7.44 6.10
C GLY A 114 11.48 -6.45 4.93
N CYS A 115 10.24 -6.18 4.50
CA CYS A 115 9.91 -5.39 3.32
C CYS A 115 9.06 -4.17 3.74
N PRO A 116 9.69 -3.02 4.08
CA PRO A 116 8.98 -1.84 4.58
C PRO A 116 8.22 -1.11 3.48
N LEU A 117 7.14 -0.42 3.89
CA LEU A 117 6.45 0.56 3.06
C LEU A 117 7.30 1.84 2.98
N LEU A 118 7.61 2.31 1.78
CA LEU A 118 8.40 3.51 1.56
C LEU A 118 7.63 4.69 1.00
N GLY A 119 6.42 4.49 0.53
CA GLY A 119 5.61 5.56 -0.04
C GLY A 119 4.42 5.04 -0.82
N GLY A 120 3.81 5.90 -1.62
CA GLY A 120 2.68 5.55 -2.45
C GLY A 120 1.75 6.72 -2.67
N ASP A 121 0.49 6.42 -2.91
CA ASP A 121 -0.55 7.41 -3.14
C ASP A 121 -1.84 7.01 -2.44
N THR A 122 -2.54 7.99 -1.88
CA THR A 122 -3.86 7.79 -1.27
C THR A 122 -4.83 8.75 -1.91
N THR A 123 -5.79 8.24 -2.68
CA THR A 123 -6.74 9.08 -3.38
C THR A 123 -8.18 8.73 -3.05
N ARG A 124 -9.06 9.71 -3.15
CA ARG A 124 -10.49 9.48 -3.05
C ARG A 124 -11.01 9.05 -4.41
N THR A 125 -11.70 7.90 -4.45
CA THR A 125 -12.40 7.44 -5.64
C THR A 125 -13.88 7.87 -5.60
N ALA A 126 -14.54 7.93 -6.78
CA ALA A 126 -15.98 8.14 -6.85
C ALA A 126 -16.74 6.95 -6.24
N LYS A 127 -17.88 7.22 -5.63
CA LYS A 127 -18.82 6.17 -5.24
C LYS A 127 -19.60 5.69 -6.49
N VAL A 128 -20.04 4.44 -6.45
CA VAL A 128 -21.00 3.94 -7.45
C VAL A 128 -22.23 4.85 -7.44
N GLY A 129 -22.55 5.46 -8.58
CA GLY A 129 -23.62 6.44 -8.72
C GLY A 129 -23.17 7.90 -8.81
N ASP A 130 -21.95 8.23 -8.41
CA ASP A 130 -21.39 9.59 -8.55
C ASP A 130 -20.79 9.84 -9.95
N ILE A 131 -20.68 8.81 -10.77
CA ILE A 131 -20.15 8.91 -12.14
C ILE A 131 -21.33 9.13 -13.09
N HIS A 132 -21.60 10.38 -13.42
CA HIS A 132 -22.33 10.71 -14.63
C HIS A 132 -21.36 10.64 -15.79
N ALA A 133 -21.31 9.50 -16.48
CA ALA A 133 -20.62 9.45 -17.75
C ALA A 133 -21.31 10.43 -18.70
N PRO A 134 -20.62 11.41 -19.29
CA PRO A 134 -21.18 12.13 -20.41
C PRO A 134 -21.37 11.13 -21.55
N VAL A 135 -22.58 11.03 -22.05
CA VAL A 135 -22.94 10.28 -23.25
C VAL A 135 -22.40 11.03 -24.46
#